data_3518b2b64bb6ba516d9bc5b97888d317
#
_entry.id   3518b2b64bb6ba516d9bc5b97888d317
#
_cell.length_a   1.000
_cell.length_b   1.000
_cell.length_c   1.000
_cell.angle_alpha   90.00
_cell.angle_beta   90.00
_cell.angle_gamma   90.00
#
_symmetry.space_group_name_H-M   'P 1'
#
loop_
_entity.id
_entity.type
_entity.pdbx_description
1 polymer ?
#
loop_
_entity_poly.entity_id
_entity_poly.type
_entity_poly.pdbx_seq_one_letter_code
_entity_poly.pdbx_strand_id
1 'polypeptide(L)' 'MAKCPICGKEVETPIKEWDMGKNKKIHVKQYECCGKKFREYGKKV' A
#
# COMPACT_ATOMS: atom_id res chain seq x y z
N MET A 1 -6.34 3.62 -1.20
CA MET A 1 -6.25 4.51 -0.03
C MET A 1 -5.88 3.71 1.20
N ALA A 2 -4.94 4.18 1.95
CA ALA A 2 -4.48 3.49 3.14
C ALA A 2 -4.50 4.45 4.33
N LYS A 3 -4.85 3.93 5.48
CA LYS A 3 -4.89 4.73 6.68
C LYS A 3 -3.66 4.44 7.52
N CYS A 4 -2.96 5.49 7.90
CA CYS A 4 -1.77 5.34 8.74
C CYS A 4 -2.15 4.80 10.11
N PRO A 5 -1.54 3.71 10.55
CA PRO A 5 -1.89 3.12 11.84
C PRO A 5 -1.36 3.92 13.03
N ILE A 6 -0.53 4.91 12.78
CA ILE A 6 0.07 5.69 13.85
C ILE A 6 -0.67 7.00 14.07
N CYS A 7 -0.85 7.77 13.02
CA CYS A 7 -1.51 9.08 13.15
C CYS A 7 -2.93 9.10 12.60
N GLY A 8 -3.37 8.02 11.98
CA GLY A 8 -4.72 7.94 11.43
C GLY A 8 -4.96 8.76 10.19
N LYS A 9 -3.91 9.27 9.60
CA LYS A 9 -4.03 10.09 8.40
C LYS A 9 -4.25 9.20 7.18
N GLU A 10 -5.12 9.61 6.29
CA GLU A 10 -5.33 8.89 5.05
C GLU A 10 -4.24 9.23 4.05
N VAL A 11 -3.65 8.19 3.47
CA VAL A 11 -2.62 8.34 2.45
C VAL A 11 -3.19 7.83 1.14
N GLU A 12 -3.31 8.69 0.17
CA GLU A 12 -3.87 8.31 -1.12
C GLU A 12 -2.82 7.85 -2.11
N THR A 13 -1.63 8.42 -2.03
CA THR A 13 -0.58 8.15 -2.99
C THR A 13 0.49 7.27 -2.38
N PRO A 14 0.72 6.07 -2.92
CA PRO A 14 1.79 5.21 -2.43
C PRO A 14 3.16 5.74 -2.87
N ILE A 15 4.17 5.47 -2.07
CA ILE A 15 5.53 5.83 -2.45
C ILE A 15 6.11 4.82 -3.44
N LYS A 16 5.59 3.60 -3.39
CA LYS A 16 5.98 2.54 -4.31
C LYS A 16 4.80 1.63 -4.56
N GLU A 17 4.77 1.05 -5.74
CA GLU A 17 3.77 0.04 -6.05
C GLU A 17 4.35 -0.95 -7.03
N TRP A 18 3.93 -2.19 -6.88
CA TRP A 18 4.37 -3.27 -7.76
C TRP A 18 3.34 -4.38 -7.74
N ASP A 19 3.47 -5.29 -8.69
CA ASP A 19 2.58 -6.44 -8.78
C ASP A 19 3.30 -7.68 -8.26
N MET A 20 2.58 -8.50 -7.53
CA MET A 20 3.10 -9.74 -6.99
C MET A 20 2.25 -10.92 -7.44
N GLY A 21 2.82 -12.12 -7.32
CA GLY A 21 2.12 -13.35 -7.64
C GLY A 21 2.43 -13.84 -9.04
N LYS A 22 2.11 -15.11 -9.28
CA LYS A 22 2.42 -15.77 -10.55
C LYS A 22 1.75 -15.09 -11.73
N ASN A 23 0.56 -14.56 -11.54
CA ASN A 23 -0.21 -13.92 -12.59
C ASN A 23 -0.34 -12.42 -12.38
N LYS A 24 0.47 -11.87 -11.49
CA LYS A 24 0.43 -10.46 -11.14
C LYS A 24 -0.97 -10.01 -10.72
N LYS A 25 -1.67 -10.90 -10.02
CA LYS A 25 -3.04 -10.62 -9.58
C LYS A 25 -3.09 -9.80 -8.30
N ILE A 26 -1.98 -9.73 -7.59
CA ILE A 26 -1.91 -8.98 -6.35
C ILE A 26 -1.15 -7.69 -6.60
N HIS A 27 -1.83 -6.58 -6.36
CA HIS A 27 -1.22 -5.27 -6.48
C HIS A 27 -0.80 -4.79 -5.10
N VAL A 28 0.50 -4.57 -4.92
CA VAL A 28 1.04 -4.12 -3.65
C VAL A 28 1.34 -2.64 -3.73
N LYS A 29 0.84 -1.90 -2.77
CA LYS A 29 1.11 -0.48 -2.66
C LYS A 29 1.81 -0.23 -1.33
N GLN A 30 2.96 0.40 -1.38
CA GLN A 30 3.71 0.74 -0.19
C GLN A 30 3.51 2.21 0.13
N TYR A 31 3.11 2.47 1.37
CA TYR A 31 2.88 3.81 1.85
C TYR A 31 3.86 4.12 2.97
N GLU A 32 4.11 5.39 3.17
CA GLU A 32 4.94 5.84 4.26
C GLU A 32 4.27 7.04 4.93
N CYS A 33 4.13 6.96 6.25
CA CYS A 33 3.52 8.02 7.01
C CYS A 33 4.11 8.02 8.42
N CYS A 34 4.38 9.21 8.94
CA CYS A 34 4.91 9.37 10.31
C CYS A 34 6.19 8.57 10.56
N GLY A 35 7.02 8.43 9.54
CA GLY A 35 8.27 7.70 9.68
C GLY A 35 8.11 6.19 9.66
N LYS A 36 6.91 5.69 9.44
CA LYS A 36 6.64 4.25 9.36
C LYS A 36 6.20 3.87 7.96
N LYS A 37 6.65 2.72 7.54
CA LYS A 37 6.30 2.18 6.23
C LYS A 37 5.29 1.05 6.40
N PHE A 38 4.25 1.07 5.60
CA PHE A 38 3.26 0.00 5.61
C PHE A 38 2.83 -0.30 4.19
N ARG A 39 2.32 -1.50 3.99
CA ARG A 39 1.92 -1.98 2.68
C ARG A 39 0.48 -2.41 2.67
N GLU A 40 -0.17 -2.17 1.55
CA GLU A 40 -1.51 -2.64 1.32
C GLU A 40 -1.52 -3.59 0.15
N TYR A 41 -2.28 -4.66 0.28
CA TYR A 41 -2.40 -5.67 -0.74
C TYR A 41 -3.82 -5.65 -1.30
N GLY A 42 -3.91 -5.56 -2.61
CA GLY A 42 -5.19 -5.59 -3.29
C GLY A 42 -5.19 -6.63 -4.38
N LYS A 43 -6.28 -7.37 -4.48
CA LYS A 43 -6.42 -8.34 -5.56
C LYS A 43 -6.98 -7.66 -6.79
N LYS A 44 -6.32 -7.86 -7.90
CA LYS A 44 -6.86 -7.47 -9.19
C LYS A 44 -7.78 -8.56 -9.68
N VAL A 45 -8.97 -8.18 -10.00
CA VAL A 45 -9.95 -9.11 -10.57
C VAL A 45 -9.84 -9.11 -12.09
#